data_6bae672b8e3f0d543e88a0743f138484
#
_entry.id   6bae672b8e3f0d543e88a0743f138484
#
_cell.length_a   1.000
_cell.length_b   1.000
_cell.length_c   1.000
_cell.angle_alpha   90.00
_cell.angle_beta   90.00
_cell.angle_gamma   90.00
#
_symmetry.space_group_name_H-M   'P 1'
#
loop_
_entity.id
_entity.type
_entity.pdbx_description
1 polymer ?
#
loop_
_entity_poly.entity_id
_entity_poly.type
_entity_poly.pdbx_seq_one_letter_code
_entity_poly.pdbx_strand_id
1 'polypeptide(L)' 'MPLIKLHKANEAGEDAGVVLVNTDQIVVITTGKNATELQMADGRTRWVRDSFDEILSMTKAAASGG' A
#
# COMPACT_ATOMS: atom_id res chain seq x y z
N MET A 1 12.12 1.36 -10.81
CA MET A 1 10.75 1.15 -10.32
C MET A 1 10.78 0.91 -8.81
N PRO A 2 10.34 1.89 -8.01
CA PRO A 2 10.38 1.72 -6.56
C PRO A 2 9.34 0.72 -6.08
N LEU A 3 9.81 -0.31 -5.40
CA LEU A 3 8.95 -1.33 -4.81
C LEU A 3 9.00 -1.20 -3.29
N ILE A 4 7.84 -1.26 -2.65
CA ILE A 4 7.75 -1.27 -1.19
C ILE A 4 7.08 -2.56 -0.74
N LYS A 5 7.51 -3.06 0.41
CA LYS A 5 6.97 -4.27 1.01
C LYS A 5 5.81 -3.90 1.94
N LEU A 6 4.65 -4.45 1.66
CA LEU A 6 3.47 -4.22 2.47
C LEU A 6 2.87 -5.54 2.93
N HIS A 7 2.10 -5.48 4.01
CA HIS A 7 1.39 -6.64 4.55
C HIS A 7 -0.02 -6.64 4.00
N LYS A 8 -0.29 -7.59 3.13
CA LYS A 8 -1.58 -7.70 2.47
C LYS A 8 -2.68 -8.03 3.49
N ALA A 9 -3.84 -7.43 3.30
CA ALA A 9 -5.00 -7.66 4.16
C ALA A 9 -6.22 -8.04 3.32
N ASN A 10 -7.18 -8.75 3.95
CA ASN A 10 -8.49 -8.95 3.35
C ASN A 10 -9.42 -7.82 3.78
N GLU A 11 -10.69 -7.87 3.36
CA GLU A 11 -11.67 -6.84 3.69
C GLU A 11 -11.89 -6.66 5.19
N ALA A 12 -11.68 -7.71 5.97
CA ALA A 12 -11.83 -7.65 7.42
C ALA A 12 -10.57 -7.12 8.12
N GLY A 13 -9.50 -6.85 7.38
CA GLY A 13 -8.24 -6.39 7.93
C GLY A 13 -7.33 -7.51 8.42
N GLU A 14 -7.67 -8.75 8.11
CA GLU A 14 -6.85 -9.90 8.51
C GLU A 14 -5.65 -10.09 7.59
N ASP A 15 -4.57 -10.61 8.14
CA ASP A 15 -3.35 -10.87 7.39
C ASP A 15 -3.61 -11.85 6.24
N ALA A 16 -3.20 -11.45 5.05
CA ALA A 16 -3.32 -12.27 3.84
C ALA A 16 -1.97 -12.44 3.13
N GLY A 17 -0.87 -12.21 3.86
CA GLY A 17 0.47 -12.40 3.33
C GLY A 17 1.21 -11.10 3.11
N VAL A 18 2.27 -11.18 2.30
CA VAL A 18 3.14 -10.05 2.00
C VAL A 18 3.08 -9.77 0.51
N VAL A 19 3.11 -8.48 0.15
CA VAL A 19 3.09 -8.07 -1.25
C VAL A 19 4.11 -6.97 -1.49
N LEU A 20 4.73 -7.00 -2.67
CA LEU A 20 5.58 -5.90 -3.13
C LEU A 20 4.75 -5.05 -4.08
N VAL A 21 4.72 -3.76 -3.81
CA VAL A 21 3.89 -2.82 -4.57
C VAL A 21 4.79 -1.77 -5.23
N ASN A 22 4.58 -1.55 -6.51
CA ASN A 22 5.25 -0.48 -7.23
C ASN A 22 4.54 0.83 -6.91
N THR A 23 5.25 1.75 -6.27
CA THR A 23 4.67 3.02 -5.83
C THR A 23 4.17 3.88 -6.99
N ASP A 24 4.73 3.71 -8.18
CA ASP A 24 4.30 4.44 -9.37
C ASP A 24 2.90 4.04 -9.82
N GLN A 25 2.41 2.90 -9.36
CA GLN A 25 1.09 2.38 -9.72
C GLN A 25 0.02 2.70 -8.68
N ILE A 26 0.39 3.38 -7.61
CA ILE A 26 -0.57 3.80 -6.57
C ILE A 26 -1.12 5.17 -6.94
N VAL A 27 -2.43 5.25 -7.09
CA VAL A 27 -3.09 6.51 -7.43
C VAL A 27 -3.62 7.22 -6.19
N VAL A 28 -4.29 6.46 -5.31
CA VAL A 28 -4.89 7.01 -4.09
C VAL A 28 -4.66 6.06 -2.94
N ILE A 29 -4.33 6.60 -1.78
CA ILE A 29 -4.23 5.85 -0.52
C ILE A 29 -5.28 6.39 0.41
N THR A 30 -6.15 5.51 0.91
CA THR A 30 -7.25 5.91 1.78
C THR A 30 -7.21 5.11 3.07
N THR A 31 -7.34 5.79 4.20
CA THR A 31 -7.45 5.14 5.50
C THR A 31 -8.83 4.49 5.62
N GLY A 32 -8.86 3.17 5.69
CA GLY A 32 -10.08 2.42 5.86
C GLY A 32 -10.35 2.09 7.32
N LYS A 33 -11.51 1.50 7.57
CA LYS A 33 -11.91 1.14 8.93
C LYS A 33 -11.07 0.00 9.49
N ASN A 34 -10.82 -1.02 8.69
CA ASN A 34 -10.08 -2.22 9.11
C ASN A 34 -8.73 -2.36 8.45
N ALA A 35 -8.52 -1.67 7.36
CA ALA A 35 -7.30 -1.76 6.56
C ALA A 35 -7.12 -0.48 5.76
N THR A 36 -5.90 -0.27 5.26
CA THR A 36 -5.62 0.85 4.36
C THR A 36 -5.91 0.41 2.93
N GLU A 37 -6.63 1.22 2.19
CA GLU A 37 -6.95 0.95 0.79
C GLU A 37 -5.97 1.64 -0.13
N LEU A 38 -5.49 0.88 -1.11
CA LEU A 38 -4.66 1.41 -2.19
C LEU A 38 -5.42 1.27 -3.50
N GLN A 39 -5.72 2.41 -4.12
CA GLN A 39 -6.32 2.39 -5.45
C GLN A 39 -5.18 2.42 -6.47
N MET A 40 -5.12 1.38 -7.28
CA MET A 40 -4.04 1.20 -8.24
C MET A 40 -4.40 1.80 -9.60
N ALA A 41 -3.38 2.06 -10.41
CA ALA A 41 -3.56 2.65 -11.73
C ALA A 41 -4.38 1.78 -12.69
N ASP A 42 -4.42 0.47 -12.44
CA ASP A 42 -5.22 -0.46 -13.25
C ASP A 42 -6.70 -0.49 -12.86
N GLY A 43 -7.09 0.35 -11.89
CA GLY A 43 -8.47 0.42 -11.39
C GLY A 43 -8.78 -0.56 -10.26
N ARG A 44 -7.83 -1.38 -9.87
CA ARG A 44 -8.04 -2.34 -8.79
C ARG A 44 -7.77 -1.71 -7.43
N THR A 45 -8.46 -2.20 -6.42
CA THR A 45 -8.26 -1.80 -5.04
C THR A 45 -7.55 -2.92 -4.30
N ARG A 46 -6.53 -2.56 -3.52
CA ARG A 46 -5.82 -3.51 -2.67
C ARG A 46 -5.90 -3.04 -1.23
N TRP A 47 -6.05 -3.98 -0.32
CA TRP A 47 -6.07 -3.69 1.11
C TRP A 47 -4.78 -4.16 1.74
N VAL A 48 -4.19 -3.33 2.61
CA VAL A 48 -2.96 -3.66 3.32
C VAL A 48 -3.11 -3.32 4.80
N ARG A 49 -2.34 -3.99 5.64
CA ARG A 49 -2.37 -3.78 7.09
C ARG A 49 -1.50 -2.63 7.54
N ASP A 50 -0.56 -2.22 6.70
CA ASP A 50 0.34 -1.11 7.00
C ASP A 50 -0.48 0.18 7.10
N SER A 51 -0.12 1.03 8.07
CA SER A 51 -0.86 2.27 8.27
C SER A 51 -0.58 3.25 7.14
N PHE A 52 -1.47 4.22 6.98
CA PHE A 52 -1.31 5.30 6.01
C PHE A 52 0.05 5.99 6.18
N ASP A 53 0.40 6.32 7.43
CA ASP A 53 1.66 7.01 7.71
C ASP A 53 2.88 6.16 7.37
N GLU A 54 2.83 4.88 7.64
CA GLU A 54 3.91 3.96 7.30
C GLU A 54 4.10 3.87 5.79
N ILE A 55 3.00 3.76 5.05
CA ILE A 55 3.05 3.71 3.59
C ILE A 55 3.61 5.01 3.04
N LEU A 56 3.16 6.13 3.56
CA LEU A 56 3.64 7.44 3.15
C LEU A 56 5.14 7.58 3.37
N SER A 57 5.64 7.13 4.54
CA SER A 57 7.07 7.15 4.83
C SER A 57 7.86 6.28 3.86
N MET A 58 7.35 5.09 3.57
CA MET A 58 8.01 4.17 2.65
C MET A 58 8.06 4.71 1.22
N THR A 59 6.99 5.35 0.77
CA THR A 59 6.94 5.93 -0.57
C THR A 59 7.92 7.10 -0.70
N LYS A 60 8.02 7.92 0.34
CA LYS A 60 8.98 9.03 0.37
C LYS A 60 10.41 8.51 0.36
N ALA A 61 10.69 7.49 1.16
CA ALA A 61 12.03 6.90 1.22
C ALA A 61 12.41 6.28 -0.12
N ALA A 62 11.49 5.58 -0.77
CA ALA A 62 11.73 4.98 -2.07
C ALA A 62 12.01 6.02 -3.14
N ALA A 63 11.27 7.13 -3.12
CA ALA A 63 11.46 8.23 -4.06
C ALA A 63 12.80 8.94 -3.83
N SER A 64 13.19 9.12 -2.54
CA SER A 64 14.44 9.80 -2.18
C SER A 64 15.66 8.90 -2.37
N GLY A 65 15.49 7.62 -2.20
CA GLY A 65 16.57 6.64 -2.32
C GLY A 65 17.05 6.40 -3.74
N GLY A 66 16.39 7.03 -4.66
CA GLY A 66 16.77 7.12 -6.07
C GLY A 66 16.83 5.85 -6.79
#